data_e180d2a8ff05ffe77c23eecc5a6c2cfe
#
_entry.id   e180d2a8ff05ffe77c23eecc5a6c2cfe
#
_cell.length_a   1.000
_cell.length_b   1.000
_cell.length_c   1.000
_cell.angle_alpha   90.00
_cell.angle_beta   90.00
_cell.angle_gamma   90.00
#
_symmetry.space_group_name_H-M   'P 1'
#
loop_
_entity.id
_entity.type
_entity.pdbx_description
1 polymer ?
#
loop_
_entity_poly.entity_id
_entity_poly.type
_entity_poly.pdbx_seq_one_letter_code
_entity_poly.pdbx_strand_id
1 'polypeptide(L)'
;RKAFKNNEFDSLNYALIKDRYLMDLHRKQLYGTQLIQNRKTQKKYPGKFVLYPVRDFKNVNTRRANIGFKTTVEEYVASWNSEKHIIPEEYYKHRKKKNNTNTIH
;
A
#
# COMPACT_ATOMS: atom_id res chain seq x y z
N ARG A 1 -17.08 3.16 -16.12
CA ARG A 1 -16.13 3.30 -16.82
C ARG A 1 -15.81 4.66 -17.14
N LYS A 2 -16.67 5.34 -17.55
CA LYS A 2 -16.49 6.61 -17.90
C LYS A 2 -16.01 7.34 -16.71
N ALA A 3 -16.44 7.03 -15.52
CA ALA A 3 -16.08 7.71 -14.33
C ALA A 3 -14.62 7.76 -14.08
N PHE A 4 -13.91 6.74 -14.42
CA PHE A 4 -12.52 6.72 -14.15
C PHE A 4 -11.71 7.50 -15.14
N LYS A 5 -12.24 7.80 -16.23
CA LYS A 5 -11.56 8.53 -17.20
C LYS A 5 -11.19 9.87 -16.78
N ASN A 6 -12.02 10.56 -16.19
CA ASN A 6 -11.79 11.90 -15.90
C ASN A 6 -11.61 12.22 -14.50
N ASN A 7 -11.56 11.26 -13.63
CA ASN A 7 -11.66 11.63 -12.27
C ASN A 7 -10.87 10.78 -11.32
N GLU A 8 -9.79 11.31 -10.86
CA GLU A 8 -8.98 10.65 -9.89
C GLU A 8 -9.75 10.43 -8.59
N PHE A 9 -10.72 11.27 -8.31
CA PHE A 9 -11.53 11.17 -7.12
C PHE A 9 -12.32 9.86 -7.14
N ASP A 10 -12.84 9.47 -8.28
CA ASP A 10 -13.60 8.24 -8.40
C ASP A 10 -12.68 7.03 -8.26
N SER A 11 -11.44 7.14 -8.73
CA SER A 11 -10.50 6.07 -8.62
C SER A 11 -10.11 5.90 -7.16
N LEU A 12 -9.96 6.99 -6.45
CA LEU A 12 -9.60 6.96 -5.07
C LEU A 12 -10.73 6.31 -4.27
N ASN A 13 -11.98 6.67 -4.55
CA ASN A 13 -13.11 6.09 -3.85
C ASN A 13 -13.19 4.59 -4.07
N TYR A 14 -12.98 4.17 -5.30
CA TYR A 14 -13.02 2.75 -5.63
C TYR A 14 -11.94 2.02 -4.83
N ALA A 15 -10.72 2.54 -4.84
CA ALA A 15 -9.62 1.91 -4.17
C ALA A 15 -9.80 1.88 -2.65
N LEU A 16 -10.33 2.97 -2.08
CA LEU A 16 -10.55 3.03 -0.66
C LEU A 16 -11.54 1.96 -0.21
N ILE A 17 -12.61 1.81 -0.94
CA ILE A 17 -13.63 0.84 -0.61
C ILE A 17 -13.08 -0.57 -0.75
N LYS A 18 -12.38 -0.83 -1.83
CA LYS A 18 -11.83 -2.14 -2.07
C LYS A 18 -10.81 -2.54 -1.02
N ASP A 19 -9.87 -1.63 -0.73
CA ASP A 19 -8.82 -1.91 0.22
C ASP A 19 -9.36 -2.07 1.64
N ARG A 20 -10.37 -1.27 2.00
CA ARG A 20 -10.92 -1.35 3.31
C ARG A 20 -11.66 -2.68 3.47
N TYR A 21 -12.34 -3.09 2.43
CA TYR A 21 -13.06 -4.34 2.43
C TYR A 21 -12.06 -5.49 2.66
N LEU A 22 -10.93 -5.46 1.95
CA LEU A 22 -9.93 -6.50 2.09
C LEU A 22 -9.33 -6.48 3.49
N MET A 23 -9.07 -5.30 4.03
CA MET A 23 -8.52 -5.18 5.35
C MET A 23 -9.48 -5.74 6.39
N ASP A 24 -10.77 -5.49 6.22
CA ASP A 24 -11.76 -5.98 7.14
C ASP A 24 -11.85 -7.50 7.12
N LEU A 25 -11.44 -8.10 6.01
CA LEU A 25 -11.41 -9.55 5.90
C LEU A 25 -10.05 -10.10 6.32
N HIS A 26 -9.18 -9.27 6.86
CA HIS A 26 -7.84 -9.62 7.28
C HIS A 26 -6.99 -10.10 6.10
N ARG A 27 -7.23 -9.49 4.94
CA ARG A 27 -6.46 -9.81 3.75
C ARG A 27 -5.64 -8.61 3.35
N LYS A 28 -4.60 -8.83 2.55
CA LYS A 28 -3.75 -7.73 2.13
C LYS A 28 -4.50 -6.86 1.13
N GLN A 29 -4.23 -5.58 1.17
CA GLN A 29 -4.90 -4.64 0.29
C GLN A 29 -4.25 -4.64 -1.10
N LEU A 30 -4.87 -4.03 -2.07
CA LEU A 30 -4.40 -3.99 -3.44
C LEU A 30 -3.78 -2.66 -3.87
N TYR A 31 -4.32 -1.56 -3.43
CA TYR A 31 -3.90 -0.24 -3.90
C TYR A 31 -3.14 0.60 -2.89
N GLY A 32 -2.95 0.09 -1.71
CA GLY A 32 -2.18 0.81 -0.71
C GLY A 32 -2.83 2.06 -0.16
N THR A 33 -4.16 2.06 -0.04
CA THR A 33 -4.85 3.24 0.48
C THR A 33 -5.06 3.18 1.98
N GLN A 34 -4.91 2.01 2.61
CA GLN A 34 -5.18 1.87 4.03
C GLN A 34 -3.92 1.93 4.87
N LEU A 35 -3.96 2.76 5.90
CA LEU A 35 -2.84 2.94 6.79
C LEU A 35 -3.32 2.57 8.18
N ILE A 36 -2.42 2.10 9.02
CA ILE A 36 -2.80 1.71 10.37
C ILE A 36 -1.95 2.39 11.41
N GLN A 37 -2.50 2.47 12.61
CA GLN A 37 -1.81 3.07 13.69
C GLN A 37 -2.25 2.29 14.92
N ASN A 38 -1.69 1.12 15.13
CA ASN A 38 -2.08 0.28 16.25
C ASN A 38 -0.93 0.14 17.23
N ARG A 39 -1.14 -0.54 18.33
CA ARG A 39 -0.14 -0.68 19.37
C ARG A 39 1.17 -1.19 18.84
N LYS A 40 1.15 -2.18 18.00
CA LYS A 40 2.34 -2.75 17.47
C LYS A 40 3.11 -1.79 16.59
N THR A 41 2.45 -1.08 15.70
CA THR A 41 3.13 -0.16 14.81
C THR A 41 3.64 1.05 15.57
N GLN A 42 2.96 1.44 16.65
CA GLN A 42 3.37 2.62 17.37
C GLN A 42 4.64 2.39 18.18
N LYS A 43 5.01 1.15 18.41
CA LYS A 43 6.22 0.87 19.13
C LYS A 43 7.38 1.18 18.22
N LYS A 44 7.26 0.87 16.94
CA LYS A 44 8.34 1.07 16.01
C LYS A 44 8.30 2.43 15.34
N TYR A 45 7.11 2.93 15.10
CA TYR A 45 6.95 4.20 14.40
C TYR A 45 6.00 5.12 15.17
N PRO A 46 6.41 5.61 16.33
CA PRO A 46 5.55 6.42 17.19
C PRO A 46 4.94 7.62 16.50
N GLY A 47 3.64 7.75 16.61
CA GLY A 47 2.92 8.88 16.04
C GLY A 47 2.74 8.86 14.53
N LYS A 48 3.12 7.76 13.89
CA LYS A 48 3.02 7.71 12.43
C LYS A 48 2.01 6.70 11.92
N PHE A 49 1.53 6.92 10.72
CA PHE A 49 0.63 5.98 10.08
C PHE A 49 1.49 5.06 9.25
N VAL A 50 1.27 3.77 9.37
CA VAL A 50 2.07 2.77 8.69
C VAL A 50 1.22 2.07 7.63
N LEU A 51 1.76 1.84 6.47
CA LEU A 51 1.02 1.20 5.39
C LEU A 51 0.61 -0.23 5.77
N TYR A 52 -0.66 -0.53 5.64
CA TYR A 52 -1.18 -1.86 5.91
C TYR A 52 -0.62 -2.79 4.81
N PRO A 53 -0.34 -4.05 5.08
CA PRO A 53 0.27 -4.94 4.09
C PRO A 53 -0.43 -4.95 2.74
N VAL A 54 0.37 -4.92 1.69
CA VAL A 54 -0.11 -4.83 0.33
C VAL A 54 0.25 -6.10 -0.44
N ARG A 55 -0.71 -6.64 -1.17
CA ARG A 55 -0.50 -7.84 -1.92
C ARG A 55 0.38 -7.52 -3.10
N ASP A 56 1.38 -8.36 -3.38
CA ASP A 56 2.25 -8.18 -4.52
C ASP A 56 2.75 -6.74 -4.57
N PHE A 57 3.40 -6.33 -3.51
CA PHE A 57 3.81 -4.95 -3.33
C PHE A 57 4.65 -4.38 -4.47
N LYS A 58 5.48 -5.17 -5.11
CA LYS A 58 6.31 -4.64 -6.16
C LYS A 58 5.50 -4.09 -7.33
N ASN A 59 4.26 -4.50 -7.49
CA ASN A 59 3.42 -4.02 -8.57
C ASN A 59 2.33 -3.05 -8.13
N VAL A 60 2.37 -2.59 -6.89
CA VAL A 60 1.31 -1.73 -6.39
C VAL A 60 1.19 -0.42 -7.16
N ASN A 61 2.32 0.16 -7.52
CA ASN A 61 2.24 1.43 -8.23
C ASN A 61 1.72 1.27 -9.66
N THR A 62 1.92 0.11 -10.26
CA THR A 62 1.38 -0.16 -11.57
C THR A 62 -0.14 -0.29 -11.45
N ARG A 63 -0.63 -0.98 -10.39
CA ARG A 63 -2.05 -1.13 -10.20
C ARG A 63 -2.69 0.23 -9.94
N ARG A 64 -2.02 1.08 -9.18
CA ARG A 64 -2.53 2.42 -8.88
C ARG A 64 -2.66 3.24 -10.16
N ALA A 65 -1.62 3.20 -10.98
CA ALA A 65 -1.64 3.95 -12.23
C ALA A 65 -2.73 3.44 -13.16
N ASN A 66 -2.95 2.14 -13.18
CA ASN A 66 -3.95 1.55 -14.04
C ASN A 66 -5.38 2.01 -13.75
N ILE A 67 -5.68 2.39 -12.53
CA ILE A 67 -7.02 2.86 -12.24
C ILE A 67 -7.09 4.38 -12.16
N GLY A 68 -5.99 5.06 -12.47
CA GLY A 68 -6.03 6.50 -12.56
C GLY A 68 -5.33 7.32 -11.49
N PHE A 69 -4.64 6.67 -10.55
CA PHE A 69 -3.92 7.44 -9.55
C PHE A 69 -2.70 8.08 -10.19
N LYS A 70 -2.41 9.29 -9.79
CA LYS A 70 -1.24 9.99 -10.27
C LYS A 70 -0.10 9.97 -9.27
N THR A 71 -0.29 9.34 -8.12
CA THR A 71 0.75 9.28 -7.11
C THR A 71 1.12 7.85 -6.83
N THR A 72 2.35 7.65 -6.37
CA THR A 72 2.80 6.33 -5.98
C THR A 72 2.33 6.08 -4.55
N VAL A 73 2.43 4.84 -4.10
CA VAL A 73 2.04 4.51 -2.74
C VAL A 73 2.97 5.21 -1.77
N GLU A 74 4.23 5.40 -2.14
CA GLU A 74 5.18 6.08 -1.28
C GLU A 74 4.77 7.53 -1.08
N GLU A 75 4.35 8.18 -2.15
CA GLU A 75 3.91 9.57 -2.06
C GLU A 75 2.64 9.67 -1.22
N TYR A 76 1.76 8.71 -1.37
CA TYR A 76 0.52 8.72 -0.63
C TYR A 76 0.80 8.58 0.88
N VAL A 77 1.66 7.64 1.25
CA VAL A 77 1.97 7.44 2.67
C VAL A 77 2.70 8.65 3.22
N ALA A 78 3.56 9.26 2.42
CA ALA A 78 4.29 10.45 2.85
C ALA A 78 3.33 11.58 3.15
N SER A 79 2.27 11.70 2.39
CA SER A 79 1.32 12.80 2.59
C SER A 79 0.62 12.68 3.95
N TRP A 80 0.52 11.46 4.48
CA TRP A 80 -0.13 11.26 5.77
C TRP A 80 0.86 11.48 6.91
N ASN A 81 2.16 11.40 6.63
CA ASN A 81 3.18 11.45 7.67
C ASN A 81 4.16 12.62 7.53
N SER A 82 3.69 13.73 7.06
CA SER A 82 4.51 14.94 6.92
C SER A 82 5.71 14.68 6.04
N GLU A 83 5.39 14.17 4.89
CA GLU A 83 6.40 13.93 3.89
C GLU A 83 7.40 12.82 4.11
N LYS A 84 7.11 11.92 5.05
CA LYS A 84 7.97 10.79 5.24
C LYS A 84 7.11 9.57 5.04
N HIS A 85 7.53 8.63 4.21
CA HIS A 85 6.73 7.44 4.05
C HIS A 85 7.15 6.41 5.07
N ILE A 86 6.20 5.74 5.67
CA ILE A 86 6.48 4.70 6.62
C ILE A 86 5.99 3.41 6.01
N ILE A 87 6.86 2.77 5.27
CA ILE A 87 6.57 1.51 4.63
C ILE A 87 7.62 0.53 5.10
N PRO A 88 7.22 -0.50 5.83
CA PRO A 88 8.18 -1.45 6.38
C PRO A 88 9.09 -2.00 5.31
N GLU A 89 10.36 -2.05 5.58
CA GLU A 89 11.34 -2.51 4.66
C GLU A 89 11.05 -3.88 4.09
N GLU A 90 10.49 -4.76 4.87
CA GLU A 90 10.18 -6.09 4.40
C GLU A 90 9.20 -6.12 3.24
N TYR A 91 8.44 -5.05 3.00
CA TYR A 91 7.51 -5.02 1.88
C TYR A 91 8.32 -5.00 0.57
N TYR A 92 9.52 -4.48 0.59
CA TYR A 92 10.34 -4.37 -0.58
C TYR A 92 11.22 -5.60 -0.82
N LYS A 93 11.30 -6.47 0.14
CA LYS A 93 12.16 -7.62 0.03
C LYS A 93 11.56 -8.93 -0.39
N HIS A 94 10.31 -8.92 -0.75
CA HIS A 94 9.62 -10.14 -1.06
C HIS A 94 10.31 -11.03 -2.06
N ARG A 95 10.97 -10.50 -3.02
CA ARG A 95 11.58 -11.22 -3.99
C ARG A 95 12.85 -11.82 -3.60
N LYS A 96 13.63 -11.19 -2.92
CA LYS A 96 14.82 -11.65 -2.55
C LYS A 96 14.73 -12.87 -1.77
N LYS A 97 13.90 -12.99 -0.86
CA LYS A 97 13.74 -14.09 -0.14
C LYS A 97 13.53 -15.31 -0.87
N LYS A 98 12.78 -15.32 -1.82
CA LYS A 98 12.51 -16.39 -2.61
C LYS A 98 13.73 -16.90 -3.21
N ASN A 99 14.50 -16.11 -3.72
CA ASN A 99 15.65 -16.50 -4.39
C ASN A 99 16.59 -17.17 -3.46
N ASN A 100 16.72 -16.67 -2.32
CA ASN A 100 17.60 -17.22 -1.42
C ASN A 100 17.26 -18.59 -1.07
N THR A 101 16.04 -18.85 -0.93
CA THR A 101 15.69 -20.09 -0.55
C THR A 101 16.05 -21.11 -1.46
N ASN A 102 16.09 -20.85 -2.62
CA ASN A 102 16.37 -21.80 -3.51
C ASN A 102 17.68 -22.14 -3.63
N THR A 103 18.38 -21.49 -3.23
CA THR A 103 19.63 -21.79 -3.45
C THR A 103 20.15 -22.58 -2.49
N ILE A 104 20.07 -23.01 -2.11
CA ILE A 104 20.59 -23.63 -1.44
C ILE A 104 20.90 -24.33 -1.36
N HIS A 105 21.07 -24.41 -1.50
CA HIS A 105 21.42 -24.65 -1.60
C HIS A 105 21.76 -24.90 -1.33
#